data_8437f9f037d859c5d798e86b79342423
#
_entry.id   8437f9f037d859c5d798e86b79342423
#
_cell.length_a   1.000
_cell.length_b   1.000
_cell.length_c   1.000
_cell.angle_alpha   90.00
_cell.angle_beta   90.00
_cell.angle_gamma   90.00
#
_symmetry.space_group_name_H-M   'P 1'
#
loop_
_entity.id
_entity.type
_entity.pdbx_description
1 polymer ?
#
loop_
_entity_poly.entity_id
_entity_poly.type
_entity_poly.pdbx_seq_one_letter_code
_entity_poly.pdbx_strand_id
1 'polypeptide(L)'
;APSQGRYKIYLIDEVHMLSSHSINALLKTLEEPPPHVIFLLATTDPQRLPATIRSRCLQFHLKIIPSEQISAHLATVLKCENIPYEPMALPPLAQAARGSLRDALSLLDQAIAYTNQHLTCQDINRLLGHVKSAEIANLVEALIEEDSAKLFAIVESLNEQAVDYSHVIDELITFLHHMALNPLFKNEINKTSPLIEALAKKLTPEDIQLYYQIALLSRR
;
A
#
# COMPACT_ATOMS: atom_id res chain seq x y z
N ALA A 1 -39.33 10.15 -15.35
CA ALA A 1 -39.61 8.82 -14.78
C ALA A 1 -38.63 7.80 -15.31
N PRO A 2 -38.30 6.73 -14.56
CA PRO A 2 -37.48 5.65 -15.07
C PRO A 2 -38.22 4.92 -16.23
N SER A 3 -37.47 4.53 -17.26
CA SER A 3 -38.05 3.77 -18.39
C SER A 3 -38.26 2.29 -18.02
N GLN A 4 -37.45 1.75 -17.11
CA GLN A 4 -37.55 0.41 -16.55
C GLN A 4 -37.10 0.47 -15.07
N GLY A 5 -37.82 -0.25 -14.19
CA GLY A 5 -37.50 -0.27 -12.76
C GLY A 5 -38.20 0.79 -11.93
N ARG A 6 -37.96 0.76 -10.60
CA ARG A 6 -38.63 1.63 -9.63
C ARG A 6 -37.95 2.99 -9.46
N TYR A 7 -36.62 3.05 -9.63
CA TYR A 7 -35.81 4.21 -9.36
C TYR A 7 -34.90 4.54 -10.52
N LYS A 8 -34.63 5.83 -10.71
CA LYS A 8 -33.55 6.34 -11.55
C LYS A 8 -32.38 6.67 -10.66
N ILE A 9 -31.24 6.00 -10.84
CA ILE A 9 -30.06 6.16 -10.01
C ILE A 9 -29.01 6.98 -10.78
N TYR A 10 -28.55 8.06 -10.16
CA TYR A 10 -27.42 8.83 -10.65
C TYR A 10 -26.22 8.53 -9.77
N LEU A 11 -25.20 7.91 -10.34
CA LEU A 11 -23.90 7.71 -9.72
C LEU A 11 -22.96 8.80 -10.22
N ILE A 12 -22.49 9.64 -9.31
CA ILE A 12 -21.52 10.70 -9.57
C ILE A 12 -20.24 10.36 -8.81
N ASP A 13 -19.23 9.96 -9.56
CA ASP A 13 -17.92 9.66 -8.99
C ASP A 13 -17.08 10.93 -8.89
N GLU A 14 -16.20 10.98 -7.87
CA GLU A 14 -15.34 12.13 -7.55
C GLU A 14 -16.09 13.46 -7.56
N VAL A 15 -17.24 13.51 -6.89
CA VAL A 15 -18.15 14.65 -6.89
C VAL A 15 -17.49 15.98 -6.45
N HIS A 16 -16.38 15.91 -5.71
CA HIS A 16 -15.60 17.08 -5.32
C HIS A 16 -14.90 17.79 -6.50
N MET A 17 -14.81 17.11 -7.68
CA MET A 17 -14.26 17.69 -8.90
C MET A 17 -15.28 18.52 -9.70
N LEU A 18 -16.53 18.52 -9.30
CA LEU A 18 -17.54 19.35 -9.93
C LEU A 18 -17.30 20.85 -9.67
N SER A 19 -17.59 21.66 -10.67
CA SER A 19 -17.53 23.13 -10.51
C SER A 19 -18.55 23.61 -9.47
N SER A 20 -18.28 24.75 -8.84
CA SER A 20 -19.21 25.38 -7.89
C SER A 20 -20.60 25.63 -8.50
N HIS A 21 -20.64 25.95 -9.81
CA HIS A 21 -21.90 26.14 -10.53
C HIS A 21 -22.68 24.82 -10.67
N SER A 22 -22.02 23.73 -11.02
CA SER A 22 -22.63 22.39 -11.11
C SER A 22 -23.09 21.88 -9.75
N ILE A 23 -22.31 22.14 -8.71
CA ILE A 23 -22.70 21.84 -7.32
C ILE A 23 -23.97 22.58 -6.93
N ASN A 24 -24.07 23.89 -7.22
CA ASN A 24 -25.25 24.69 -6.91
C ASN A 24 -26.49 24.24 -7.69
N ALA A 25 -26.32 23.81 -8.94
CA ALA A 25 -27.42 23.23 -9.72
C ALA A 25 -27.91 21.90 -9.12
N LEU A 26 -27.00 21.08 -8.59
CA LEU A 26 -27.33 19.80 -7.94
C LEU A 26 -28.07 20.02 -6.62
N LEU A 27 -27.74 21.07 -5.85
CA LEU A 27 -28.38 21.39 -4.56
C LEU A 27 -29.88 21.48 -4.66
N LYS A 28 -30.42 22.14 -5.70
CA LYS A 28 -31.87 22.26 -5.91
C LYS A 28 -32.58 20.91 -5.97
N THR A 29 -31.96 19.94 -6.64
CA THR A 29 -32.54 18.60 -6.77
C THR A 29 -32.31 17.75 -5.53
N LEU A 30 -31.23 18.00 -4.77
CA LEU A 30 -30.96 17.32 -3.49
C LEU A 30 -31.86 17.83 -2.35
N GLU A 31 -32.37 19.06 -2.44
CA GLU A 31 -33.32 19.62 -1.47
C GLU A 31 -34.70 18.98 -1.60
N GLU A 32 -35.19 18.84 -2.82
CA GLU A 32 -36.49 18.25 -3.12
C GLU A 32 -36.33 17.16 -4.20
N PRO A 33 -35.75 16.02 -3.84
CA PRO A 33 -35.52 14.94 -4.81
C PRO A 33 -36.88 14.32 -5.25
N PRO A 34 -37.10 14.10 -6.54
CA PRO A 34 -38.25 13.34 -6.99
C PRO A 34 -38.26 11.93 -6.34
N PRO A 35 -39.43 11.39 -5.95
CA PRO A 35 -39.52 10.14 -5.18
C PRO A 35 -38.94 8.90 -5.90
N HIS A 36 -38.74 9.01 -7.19
CA HIS A 36 -38.16 7.93 -8.02
C HIS A 36 -36.69 8.15 -8.37
N VAL A 37 -35.99 9.15 -7.76
CA VAL A 37 -34.59 9.49 -8.04
C VAL A 37 -33.74 9.22 -6.80
N ILE A 38 -32.60 8.56 -7.03
CA ILE A 38 -31.58 8.31 -6.01
C ILE A 38 -30.26 8.85 -6.53
N PHE A 39 -29.55 9.62 -5.68
CA PHE A 39 -28.18 10.06 -5.96
C PHE A 39 -27.20 9.24 -5.13
N LEU A 40 -26.19 8.67 -5.79
CA LEU A 40 -25.02 8.07 -5.17
C LEU A 40 -23.82 8.95 -5.51
N LEU A 41 -23.29 9.64 -4.51
CA LEU A 41 -22.15 10.55 -4.65
C LEU A 41 -20.94 9.88 -4.03
N ALA A 42 -19.89 9.68 -4.81
CA ALA A 42 -18.62 9.15 -4.33
C ALA A 42 -17.57 10.26 -4.32
N THR A 43 -16.69 10.24 -3.33
CA THR A 43 -15.56 11.18 -3.21
C THR A 43 -14.43 10.58 -2.39
N THR A 44 -13.21 10.86 -2.78
CA THR A 44 -12.00 10.58 -1.99
C THR A 44 -11.68 11.71 -1.00
N ASP A 45 -12.23 12.91 -1.21
CA ASP A 45 -12.01 14.07 -0.35
C ASP A 45 -13.36 14.73 0.07
N PRO A 46 -14.00 14.24 1.14
CA PRO A 46 -15.27 14.79 1.60
C PRO A 46 -15.15 16.21 2.16
N GLN A 47 -13.93 16.67 2.51
CA GLN A 47 -13.74 18.02 3.06
C GLN A 47 -13.87 19.11 2.00
N ARG A 48 -13.57 18.79 0.73
CA ARG A 48 -13.77 19.70 -0.41
C ARG A 48 -15.24 19.91 -0.77
N LEU A 49 -16.12 19.04 -0.30
CA LEU A 49 -17.56 19.21 -0.54
C LEU A 49 -18.16 20.27 0.37
N PRO A 50 -19.01 21.17 -0.17
CA PRO A 50 -19.74 22.13 0.64
C PRO A 50 -20.57 21.44 1.73
N ALA A 51 -20.63 22.07 2.90
CA ALA A 51 -21.43 21.57 4.04
C ALA A 51 -22.90 21.39 3.66
N THR A 52 -23.38 22.19 2.72
CA THR A 52 -24.77 22.14 2.19
C THR A 52 -25.10 20.82 1.49
N ILE A 53 -24.16 20.21 0.77
CA ILE A 53 -24.33 18.85 0.20
C ILE A 53 -24.22 17.81 1.30
N ARG A 54 -23.17 17.89 2.12
CA ARG A 54 -22.93 16.89 3.17
C ARG A 54 -24.08 16.75 4.16
N SER A 55 -24.76 17.85 4.47
CA SER A 55 -25.92 17.85 5.40
C SER A 55 -27.17 17.20 4.82
N ARG A 56 -27.27 17.06 3.49
CA ARG A 56 -28.44 16.48 2.80
C ARG A 56 -28.21 15.03 2.35
N CYS A 57 -27.04 14.48 2.61
CA CYS A 57 -26.67 13.12 2.22
C CYS A 57 -26.39 12.25 3.45
N LEU A 58 -26.78 10.98 3.38
CA LEU A 58 -26.29 9.97 4.30
C LEU A 58 -24.83 9.69 3.92
N GLN A 59 -23.94 9.74 4.92
CA GLN A 59 -22.52 9.54 4.70
C GLN A 59 -22.09 8.14 5.13
N PHE A 60 -21.45 7.42 4.20
CA PHE A 60 -20.87 6.11 4.45
C PHE A 60 -19.36 6.19 4.23
N HIS A 61 -18.61 5.88 5.27
CA HIS A 61 -17.15 5.81 5.18
C HIS A 61 -16.72 4.42 4.77
N LEU A 62 -16.16 4.29 3.57
CA LEU A 62 -15.54 3.05 3.11
C LEU A 62 -14.12 2.96 3.67
N LYS A 63 -13.80 1.80 4.26
CA LYS A 63 -12.47 1.54 4.80
C LYS A 63 -11.58 0.89 3.75
N ILE A 64 -10.27 1.06 3.90
CA ILE A 64 -9.28 0.28 3.16
C ILE A 64 -9.47 -1.21 3.46
N ILE A 65 -9.21 -2.04 2.47
CA ILE A 65 -9.34 -3.49 2.62
C ILE A 65 -8.05 -4.03 3.26
N PRO A 66 -8.13 -4.83 4.34
CA PRO A 66 -6.97 -5.48 4.94
C PRO A 66 -6.22 -6.36 3.93
N SER A 67 -4.88 -6.40 4.02
CA SER A 67 -4.03 -7.16 3.10
C SER A 67 -4.35 -8.66 3.09
N GLU A 68 -4.77 -9.21 4.22
CA GLU A 68 -5.20 -10.62 4.32
C GLU A 68 -6.45 -10.90 3.47
N GLN A 69 -7.41 -9.97 3.46
CA GLN A 69 -8.62 -10.11 2.66
C GLN A 69 -8.33 -9.95 1.16
N ILE A 70 -7.46 -9.01 0.81
CA ILE A 70 -6.99 -8.86 -0.57
C ILE A 70 -6.29 -10.14 -1.02
N SER A 71 -5.36 -10.65 -0.24
CA SER A 71 -4.62 -11.89 -0.52
C SER A 71 -5.55 -13.09 -0.74
N ALA A 72 -6.56 -13.24 0.13
CA ALA A 72 -7.58 -14.30 0.00
C ALA A 72 -8.41 -14.14 -1.29
N HIS A 73 -8.75 -12.90 -1.67
CA HIS A 73 -9.47 -12.63 -2.91
C HIS A 73 -8.61 -12.92 -4.15
N LEU A 74 -7.34 -12.50 -4.18
CA LEU A 74 -6.40 -12.83 -5.25
C LEU A 74 -6.26 -14.35 -5.43
N ALA A 75 -6.18 -15.10 -4.31
CA ALA A 75 -6.17 -16.57 -4.36
C ALA A 75 -7.43 -17.16 -5.01
N THR A 76 -8.59 -16.55 -4.76
CA THR A 76 -9.85 -16.98 -5.36
C THR A 76 -9.86 -16.71 -6.87
N VAL A 77 -9.40 -15.54 -7.30
CA VAL A 77 -9.29 -15.18 -8.72
C VAL A 77 -8.37 -16.15 -9.46
N LEU A 78 -7.16 -16.40 -8.94
CA LEU A 78 -6.19 -17.32 -9.55
C LEU A 78 -6.72 -18.75 -9.67
N LYS A 79 -7.49 -19.22 -8.66
CA LYS A 79 -8.16 -20.52 -8.74
C LYS A 79 -9.24 -20.56 -9.84
N CYS A 80 -10.03 -19.50 -9.99
CA CYS A 80 -11.06 -19.43 -11.04
C CYS A 80 -10.43 -19.41 -12.44
N GLU A 81 -9.29 -18.74 -12.61
CA GLU A 81 -8.54 -18.65 -13.87
C GLU A 81 -7.63 -19.88 -14.10
N ASN A 82 -7.56 -20.83 -13.15
CA ASN A 82 -6.70 -22.03 -13.20
C ASN A 82 -5.21 -21.69 -13.34
N ILE A 83 -4.75 -20.60 -12.72
CA ILE A 83 -3.36 -20.18 -12.74
C ILE A 83 -2.66 -20.72 -11.49
N PRO A 84 -1.57 -21.51 -11.66
CA PRO A 84 -0.79 -22.01 -10.53
C PRO A 84 0.00 -20.88 -9.85
N TYR A 85 0.03 -20.91 -8.53
CA TYR A 85 0.70 -19.91 -7.73
C TYR A 85 1.25 -20.47 -6.41
N GLU A 86 2.31 -19.87 -5.91
CA GLU A 86 2.79 -20.11 -4.56
C GLU A 86 2.00 -19.25 -3.57
N PRO A 87 1.47 -19.79 -2.46
CA PRO A 87 0.72 -19.02 -1.47
C PRO A 87 1.50 -17.80 -0.92
N MET A 88 2.82 -17.92 -0.82
CA MET A 88 3.71 -16.85 -0.34
C MET A 88 3.92 -15.71 -1.36
N ALA A 89 3.48 -15.87 -2.61
CA ALA A 89 3.53 -14.83 -3.64
C ALA A 89 2.44 -13.76 -3.47
N LEU A 90 1.33 -14.07 -2.80
CA LEU A 90 0.18 -13.17 -2.69
C LEU A 90 0.33 -12.07 -1.64
N PRO A 91 0.90 -12.31 -0.45
CA PRO A 91 1.05 -11.25 0.57
C PRO A 91 1.81 -10.01 0.08
N PRO A 92 2.93 -10.11 -0.65
CA PRO A 92 3.62 -8.94 -1.21
C PRO A 92 2.75 -8.12 -2.17
N LEU A 93 1.98 -8.78 -3.06
CA LEU A 93 1.04 -8.10 -3.96
C LEU A 93 -0.05 -7.36 -3.19
N ALA A 94 -0.62 -8.01 -2.17
CA ALA A 94 -1.67 -7.42 -1.33
C ALA A 94 -1.16 -6.22 -0.52
N GLN A 95 0.09 -6.26 -0.05
CA GLN A 95 0.73 -5.14 0.64
C GLN A 95 1.00 -3.97 -0.31
N ALA A 96 1.53 -4.24 -1.51
CA ALA A 96 1.80 -3.23 -2.53
C ALA A 96 0.53 -2.49 -2.96
N ALA A 97 -0.62 -3.14 -2.94
CA ALA A 97 -1.93 -2.57 -3.26
C ALA A 97 -2.48 -1.58 -2.21
N ARG A 98 -1.88 -1.49 -1.02
CA ARG A 98 -2.20 -0.50 0.04
C ARG A 98 -3.70 -0.40 0.37
N GLY A 99 -4.41 -1.52 0.34
CA GLY A 99 -5.84 -1.59 0.65
C GLY A 99 -6.78 -1.32 -0.52
N SER A 100 -6.26 -1.13 -1.74
CA SER A 100 -7.02 -0.98 -2.98
C SER A 100 -7.14 -2.32 -3.71
N LEU A 101 -8.35 -2.83 -3.89
CA LEU A 101 -8.57 -4.05 -4.66
C LEU A 101 -8.31 -3.86 -6.15
N ARG A 102 -8.60 -2.66 -6.69
CA ARG A 102 -8.31 -2.32 -8.10
C ARG A 102 -6.83 -2.45 -8.39
N ASP A 103 -5.99 -1.83 -7.53
CA ASP A 103 -4.54 -1.85 -7.70
C ASP A 103 -4.00 -3.27 -7.50
N ALA A 104 -4.56 -4.03 -6.54
CA ALA A 104 -4.21 -5.44 -6.33
C ALA A 104 -4.46 -6.30 -7.57
N LEU A 105 -5.62 -6.14 -8.23
CA LEU A 105 -5.93 -6.86 -9.45
C LEU A 105 -5.04 -6.42 -10.63
N SER A 106 -4.77 -5.12 -10.75
CA SER A 106 -3.85 -4.61 -11.78
C SER A 106 -2.42 -5.14 -11.59
N LEU A 107 -1.93 -5.22 -10.35
CA LEU A 107 -0.64 -5.81 -10.03
C LEU A 107 -0.65 -7.32 -10.29
N LEU A 108 -1.76 -8.01 -10.01
CA LEU A 108 -1.91 -9.43 -10.31
C LEU A 108 -1.84 -9.70 -11.81
N ASP A 109 -2.52 -8.91 -12.63
CA ASP A 109 -2.48 -9.04 -14.10
C ASP A 109 -1.06 -8.84 -14.64
N GLN A 110 -0.34 -7.83 -14.11
CA GLN A 110 1.07 -7.62 -14.44
C GLN A 110 1.94 -8.82 -14.03
N ALA A 111 1.70 -9.38 -12.83
CA ALA A 111 2.42 -10.53 -12.32
C ALA A 111 2.18 -11.79 -13.19
N ILE A 112 0.94 -12.04 -13.59
CA ILE A 112 0.58 -13.15 -14.48
C ILE A 112 1.31 -13.03 -15.82
N ALA A 113 1.32 -11.83 -16.40
CA ALA A 113 2.01 -11.57 -17.66
C ALA A 113 3.53 -11.74 -17.54
N TYR A 114 4.13 -11.26 -16.41
CA TYR A 114 5.56 -11.33 -16.16
C TYR A 114 6.06 -12.78 -15.95
N THR A 115 5.26 -13.61 -15.26
CA THR A 115 5.66 -14.96 -14.82
C THR A 115 5.24 -16.09 -15.78
N ASN A 116 4.75 -15.75 -16.98
CA ASN A 116 4.22 -16.75 -17.94
C ASN A 116 3.18 -17.70 -17.27
N GLN A 117 2.26 -17.14 -16.50
CA GLN A 117 1.18 -17.86 -15.82
C GLN A 117 1.58 -18.82 -14.69
N HIS A 118 2.75 -18.64 -14.08
CA HIS A 118 3.15 -19.40 -12.89
C HIS A 118 3.75 -18.46 -11.85
N LEU A 119 2.95 -18.04 -10.87
CA LEU A 119 3.36 -17.04 -9.89
C LEU A 119 4.24 -17.65 -8.81
N THR A 120 5.53 -17.32 -8.81
CA THR A 120 6.47 -17.65 -7.73
C THR A 120 6.70 -16.42 -6.83
N CYS A 121 7.02 -16.66 -5.57
CA CYS A 121 7.35 -15.60 -4.63
C CYS A 121 8.58 -14.79 -5.10
N GLN A 122 9.54 -15.45 -5.74
CA GLN A 122 10.76 -14.81 -6.23
C GLN A 122 10.48 -13.83 -7.37
N ASP A 123 9.61 -14.21 -8.32
CA ASP A 123 9.26 -13.37 -9.46
C ASP A 123 8.43 -12.17 -9.03
N ILE A 124 7.52 -12.36 -8.07
CA ILE A 124 6.74 -11.25 -7.49
C ILE A 124 7.63 -10.25 -6.79
N ASN A 125 8.59 -10.70 -5.98
CA ASN A 125 9.53 -9.79 -5.33
C ASN A 125 10.38 -9.02 -6.33
N ARG A 126 10.81 -9.65 -7.45
CA ARG A 126 11.49 -8.97 -8.55
C ARG A 126 10.60 -7.94 -9.25
N LEU A 127 9.35 -8.31 -9.56
CA LEU A 127 8.37 -7.42 -10.20
C LEU A 127 8.09 -6.17 -9.36
N LEU A 128 7.97 -6.35 -8.05
CA LEU A 128 7.71 -5.25 -7.11
C LEU A 128 8.96 -4.46 -6.73
N GLY A 129 10.14 -4.89 -7.19
CA GLY A 129 11.41 -4.26 -6.81
C GLY A 129 11.74 -4.41 -5.32
N HIS A 130 11.14 -5.42 -4.65
CA HIS A 130 11.41 -5.67 -3.24
C HIS A 130 12.84 -6.16 -3.04
N VAL A 131 13.58 -5.44 -2.23
CA VAL A 131 14.90 -5.86 -1.77
C VAL A 131 14.74 -6.94 -0.71
N LYS A 132 15.55 -7.98 -0.76
CA LYS A 132 15.52 -9.01 0.27
C LYS A 132 15.87 -8.39 1.61
N SER A 133 15.09 -8.70 2.66
CA SER A 133 15.36 -8.23 4.02
C SER A 133 16.80 -8.54 4.48
N ALA A 134 17.41 -9.59 3.96
CA ALA A 134 18.82 -9.90 4.20
C ALA A 134 19.78 -8.86 3.59
N GLU A 135 19.48 -8.29 2.44
CA GLU A 135 20.32 -7.25 1.82
C GLU A 135 20.23 -5.93 2.60
N ILE A 136 19.02 -5.56 3.08
CA ILE A 136 18.86 -4.42 3.98
C ILE A 136 19.60 -4.63 5.30
N ALA A 137 19.54 -5.85 5.86
CA ALA A 137 20.28 -6.18 7.07
C ALA A 137 21.79 -6.10 6.86
N ASN A 138 22.31 -6.59 5.73
CA ASN A 138 23.73 -6.48 5.36
C ASN A 138 24.16 -5.01 5.20
N LEU A 139 23.28 -4.16 4.64
CA LEU A 139 23.52 -2.74 4.51
C LEU A 139 23.60 -2.06 5.90
N VAL A 140 22.66 -2.37 6.80
CA VAL A 140 22.70 -1.87 8.18
C VAL A 140 23.92 -2.41 8.93
N GLU A 141 24.29 -3.67 8.75
CA GLU A 141 25.48 -4.23 9.35
C GLU A 141 26.77 -3.53 8.90
N ALA A 142 26.90 -3.27 7.59
CA ALA A 142 28.04 -2.52 7.05
C ALA A 142 28.08 -1.08 7.56
N LEU A 143 26.93 -0.43 7.80
CA LEU A 143 26.84 0.87 8.45
C LEU A 143 27.34 0.81 9.90
N ILE A 144 26.96 -0.22 10.66
CA ILE A 144 27.39 -0.42 12.06
C ILE A 144 28.90 -0.66 12.13
N GLU A 145 29.45 -1.41 11.18
CA GLU A 145 30.87 -1.73 11.11
C GLU A 145 31.72 -0.59 10.52
N GLU A 146 31.09 0.50 10.05
CA GLU A 146 31.73 1.62 9.35
C GLU A 146 32.56 1.17 8.13
N ASP A 147 32.18 0.02 7.54
CA ASP A 147 32.87 -0.56 6.38
C ASP A 147 32.36 0.03 5.07
N SER A 148 33.02 1.10 4.63
CA SER A 148 32.70 1.78 3.38
C SER A 148 32.84 0.88 2.15
N ALA A 149 33.82 -0.06 2.14
CA ALA A 149 34.03 -0.94 0.99
C ALA A 149 32.86 -1.92 0.84
N LYS A 150 32.40 -2.50 1.96
CA LYS A 150 31.22 -3.38 2.01
C LYS A 150 29.95 -2.66 1.60
N LEU A 151 29.78 -1.40 2.04
CA LEU A 151 28.66 -0.55 1.64
C LEU A 151 28.61 -0.32 0.13
N PHE A 152 29.74 0.07 -0.47
CA PHE A 152 29.81 0.29 -1.93
C PHE A 152 29.52 -0.99 -2.70
N ALA A 153 30.07 -2.13 -2.28
CA ALA A 153 29.79 -3.42 -2.93
C ALA A 153 28.30 -3.81 -2.89
N ILE A 154 27.63 -3.55 -1.76
CA ILE A 154 26.17 -3.80 -1.64
C ILE A 154 25.38 -2.87 -2.58
N VAL A 155 25.71 -1.57 -2.61
CA VAL A 155 25.06 -0.59 -3.49
C VAL A 155 25.27 -0.97 -4.97
N GLU A 156 26.47 -1.41 -5.36
CA GLU A 156 26.76 -1.84 -6.71
C GLU A 156 25.95 -3.10 -7.10
N SER A 157 25.84 -4.08 -6.20
CA SER A 157 24.99 -5.25 -6.38
C SER A 157 23.50 -4.89 -6.54
N LEU A 158 22.99 -3.92 -5.78
CA LEU A 158 21.60 -3.42 -5.90
C LEU A 158 21.41 -2.72 -7.26
N ASN A 159 22.39 -1.97 -7.73
CA ASN A 159 22.37 -1.31 -9.03
C ASN A 159 22.32 -2.32 -10.20
N GLU A 160 23.09 -3.41 -10.12
CA GLU A 160 23.06 -4.49 -11.11
C GLU A 160 21.67 -5.18 -11.18
N GLN A 161 20.95 -5.22 -10.07
CA GLN A 161 19.60 -5.78 -9.99
C GLN A 161 18.53 -4.81 -10.49
N ALA A 162 18.88 -3.58 -10.89
CA ALA A 162 18.00 -2.50 -11.33
C ALA A 162 16.87 -2.20 -10.31
N VAL A 163 17.20 -2.24 -9.02
CA VAL A 163 16.25 -1.99 -7.93
C VAL A 163 15.92 -0.49 -7.85
N ASP A 164 14.67 -0.16 -7.56
CA ASP A 164 14.27 1.22 -7.25
C ASP A 164 14.81 1.61 -5.85
N TYR A 165 15.72 2.57 -5.82
CA TYR A 165 16.30 3.08 -4.57
C TYR A 165 15.27 3.69 -3.61
N SER A 166 14.14 4.18 -4.12
CA SER A 166 13.04 4.65 -3.27
C SER A 166 12.50 3.50 -2.40
N HIS A 167 12.37 2.31 -2.98
CA HIS A 167 11.97 1.11 -2.23
C HIS A 167 13.04 0.65 -1.24
N VAL A 168 14.34 0.75 -1.62
CA VAL A 168 15.44 0.43 -0.69
C VAL A 168 15.38 1.33 0.55
N ILE A 169 15.14 2.63 0.35
CA ILE A 169 15.02 3.59 1.45
C ILE A 169 13.76 3.30 2.29
N ASP A 170 12.62 2.98 1.69
CA ASP A 170 11.38 2.64 2.40
C ASP A 170 11.56 1.37 3.26
N GLU A 171 12.22 0.34 2.73
CA GLU A 171 12.54 -0.88 3.46
C GLU A 171 13.56 -0.61 4.59
N LEU A 172 14.56 0.22 4.34
CA LEU A 172 15.53 0.63 5.36
C LEU A 172 14.85 1.40 6.51
N ILE A 173 13.96 2.34 6.19
CA ILE A 173 13.16 3.07 7.19
C ILE A 173 12.33 2.09 8.02
N THR A 174 11.67 1.14 7.38
CA THR A 174 10.86 0.11 8.04
C THR A 174 11.72 -0.77 8.95
N PHE A 175 12.90 -1.18 8.49
CA PHE A 175 13.83 -2.00 9.25
C PHE A 175 14.34 -1.25 10.51
N LEU A 176 14.79 0.00 10.35
CA LEU A 176 15.25 0.84 11.46
C LEU A 176 14.11 1.14 12.46
N HIS A 177 12.88 1.33 11.97
CA HIS A 177 11.71 1.49 12.83
C HIS A 177 11.48 0.25 13.70
N HIS A 178 11.55 -0.94 13.11
CA HIS A 178 11.42 -2.20 13.86
C HIS A 178 12.56 -2.36 14.89
N MET A 179 13.78 -1.95 14.55
CA MET A 179 14.90 -1.94 15.50
C MET A 179 14.64 -0.99 16.67
N ALA A 180 14.09 0.20 16.42
CA ALA A 180 13.77 1.18 17.46
C ALA A 180 12.65 0.72 18.41
N LEU A 181 11.65 -0.02 17.88
CA LEU A 181 10.54 -0.54 18.66
C LEU A 181 10.87 -1.81 19.46
N ASN A 182 11.87 -2.57 19.04
CA ASN A 182 12.22 -3.86 19.65
C ASN A 182 12.44 -3.81 21.18
N PRO A 183 13.14 -2.78 21.76
CA PRO A 183 13.30 -2.68 23.21
C PRO A 183 11.99 -2.44 23.97
N LEU A 184 10.99 -1.82 23.33
CA LEU A 184 9.72 -1.42 23.94
C LEU A 184 8.70 -2.55 24.02
N PHE A 185 8.74 -3.51 23.09
CA PHE A 185 7.72 -4.54 22.91
C PHE A 185 8.24 -5.97 23.10
N LYS A 186 9.20 -6.18 23.98
CA LYS A 186 9.83 -7.51 24.25
C LYS A 186 8.87 -8.66 24.47
N ASN A 187 7.60 -8.41 24.83
CA ASN A 187 6.64 -9.44 25.24
C ASN A 187 5.45 -9.65 24.27
N GLU A 188 5.25 -8.80 23.25
CA GLU A 188 4.02 -8.85 22.45
C GLU A 188 4.24 -9.09 20.94
N ILE A 189 5.44 -8.84 20.43
CA ILE A 189 5.71 -8.99 18.98
C ILE A 189 6.56 -10.25 18.74
N ASN A 190 5.92 -11.41 18.76
CA ASN A 190 6.50 -12.71 18.40
C ASN A 190 6.92 -12.86 16.92
N LYS A 191 7.15 -11.76 16.19
CA LYS A 191 7.51 -11.77 14.76
C LYS A 191 8.77 -10.97 14.40
N THR A 192 9.53 -10.50 15.39
CA THR A 192 10.79 -9.81 15.10
C THR A 192 11.81 -10.84 14.60
N SER A 193 12.34 -10.62 13.40
CA SER A 193 13.40 -11.49 12.85
C SER A 193 14.58 -11.54 13.83
N PRO A 194 15.17 -12.72 14.11
CA PRO A 194 16.36 -12.87 14.96
C PRO A 194 17.50 -11.96 14.53
N LEU A 195 17.54 -11.63 13.24
CA LEU A 195 18.52 -10.74 12.62
C LEU A 195 18.39 -9.30 13.10
N ILE A 196 17.15 -8.78 13.18
CA ILE A 196 16.87 -7.43 13.69
C ILE A 196 17.29 -7.32 15.16
N GLU A 197 17.00 -8.35 15.94
CA GLU A 197 17.35 -8.40 17.36
C GLU A 197 18.88 -8.42 17.59
N ALA A 198 19.61 -9.15 16.77
CA ALA A 198 21.06 -9.23 16.82
C ALA A 198 21.71 -7.87 16.47
N LEU A 199 21.22 -7.19 15.43
CA LEU A 199 21.73 -5.89 14.99
C LEU A 199 21.35 -4.77 15.97
N ALA A 200 20.12 -4.80 16.51
CA ALA A 200 19.68 -3.80 17.51
C ALA A 200 20.52 -3.81 18.80
N LYS A 201 21.16 -4.93 19.14
CA LYS A 201 22.06 -5.01 20.28
C LYS A 201 23.44 -4.37 20.04
N LYS A 202 23.81 -4.14 18.78
CA LYS A 202 25.09 -3.54 18.37
C LYS A 202 25.04 -2.01 18.33
N LEU A 203 23.85 -1.40 18.35
CA LEU A 203 23.63 0.06 18.27
C LEU A 203 23.04 0.63 19.54
N THR A 204 23.34 1.89 19.83
CA THR A 204 22.63 2.63 20.87
C THR A 204 21.25 3.09 20.36
N PRO A 205 20.26 3.32 21.23
CA PRO A 205 18.96 3.88 20.82
C PRO A 205 19.10 5.22 20.09
N GLU A 206 20.10 6.02 20.47
CA GLU A 206 20.42 7.31 19.85
C GLU A 206 20.89 7.14 18.41
N ASP A 207 21.76 6.15 18.13
CA ASP A 207 22.27 5.85 16.80
C ASP A 207 21.15 5.35 15.88
N ILE A 208 20.28 4.46 16.39
CA ILE A 208 19.12 3.97 15.63
C ILE A 208 18.21 5.14 15.25
N GLN A 209 17.95 6.04 16.19
CA GLN A 209 17.12 7.22 15.95
C GLN A 209 17.76 8.18 14.94
N LEU A 210 19.08 8.36 15.00
CA LEU A 210 19.81 9.18 14.04
C LEU A 210 19.72 8.61 12.62
N TYR A 211 20.00 7.31 12.45
CA TYR A 211 19.91 6.66 11.14
C TYR A 211 18.48 6.69 10.59
N TYR A 212 17.49 6.49 11.45
CA TYR A 212 16.08 6.59 11.07
C TYR A 212 15.72 7.99 10.57
N GLN A 213 16.17 9.05 11.23
CA GLN A 213 15.94 10.43 10.81
C GLN A 213 16.64 10.76 9.50
N ILE A 214 17.89 10.31 9.32
CA ILE A 214 18.63 10.51 8.06
C ILE A 214 17.89 9.81 6.90
N ALA A 215 17.44 8.57 7.10
CA ALA A 215 16.71 7.82 6.08
C ALA A 215 15.38 8.52 5.71
N LEU A 216 14.63 9.05 6.70
CA LEU A 216 13.40 9.81 6.45
C LEU A 216 13.66 11.11 5.65
N LEU A 217 14.77 11.81 5.93
CA LEU A 217 15.14 13.01 5.19
C LEU A 217 15.57 12.70 3.76
N SER A 218 16.22 11.57 3.54
CA SER A 218 16.69 11.13 2.21
C SER A 218 15.55 10.68 1.30
N ARG A 219 14.37 10.38 1.85
CA ARG A 219 13.16 10.00 1.11
C ARG A 219 12.49 11.17 0.36
N ARG A 220 12.82 12.42 0.72
CA ARG A 220 12.24 13.64 0.13
C ARG A 220 12.85 13.96 -1.23
#